data_4d685c45d1ea7c82b5da727214ccd129
#
_entry.id   4d685c45d1ea7c82b5da727214ccd129
#
_cell.length_a   1.000
_cell.length_b   1.000
_cell.length_c   1.000
_cell.angle_alpha   90.00
_cell.angle_beta   90.00
_cell.angle_gamma   90.00
#
_symmetry.space_group_name_H-M   'P 1'
#
loop_
_entity.id
_entity.type
_entity.pdbx_description
1 polymer ?
#
loop_
_entity_poly.entity_id
_entity_poly.type
_entity_poly.pdbx_seq_one_letter_code
_entity_poly.pdbx_strand_id
1 'polypeptide(L)'
;MTSTNSGPGKIGGAEARRLVEGGALLLDVRTPEEFAGRHVPGALNIPVQVLGQRLAEVGSKDREIVVYCQAGGRSARAAAELRQAGYKVHDLGGIGNWGP
;
A
#
# COMPACT_ATOMS: atom_id res chain seq x y z
N MET A 1 -20.01 -15.45 2.23
CA MET A 1 -19.66 -14.80 2.44
C MET A 1 -19.17 -13.96 2.31
N THR A 2 -19.25 -13.68 2.48
CA THR A 2 -18.89 -12.51 2.11
C THR A 2 -17.80 -11.98 2.89
N SER A 3 -16.93 -11.32 2.29
CA SER A 3 -15.85 -10.67 2.93
C SER A 3 -16.36 -9.63 3.87
N THR A 4 -15.78 -9.55 5.03
CA THR A 4 -16.10 -8.50 5.94
C THR A 4 -15.34 -7.24 5.61
N ASN A 5 -14.32 -7.32 4.77
CA ASN A 5 -13.64 -6.13 4.32
C ASN A 5 -14.45 -5.44 3.30
N SER A 6 -14.39 -4.18 3.28
CA SER A 6 -15.11 -3.42 2.33
C SER A 6 -14.39 -3.35 1.04
N GLY A 7 -15.01 -3.83 0.03
CA GLY A 7 -14.57 -3.65 -1.32
C GLY A 7 -13.41 -4.51 -1.72
N PRO A 8 -13.22 -4.66 -3.02
CA PRO A 8 -12.13 -5.46 -3.56
C PRO A 8 -10.79 -4.86 -3.20
N GLY A 9 -9.87 -5.72 -2.84
CA GLY A 9 -8.51 -5.29 -2.57
C GLY A 9 -8.25 -4.70 -1.21
N LYS A 10 -9.26 -4.57 -0.37
CA LYS A 10 -9.07 -4.10 1.01
C LYS A 10 -8.62 -5.26 1.87
N ILE A 11 -7.64 -5.01 2.74
CA ILE A 11 -7.15 -6.05 3.64
C ILE A 11 -6.91 -5.47 5.03
N GLY A 12 -6.89 -6.35 6.02
CA GLY A 12 -6.55 -5.97 7.37
C GLY A 12 -5.08 -6.14 7.65
N GLY A 13 -4.67 -5.76 8.88
CA GLY A 13 -3.27 -5.77 9.25
C GLY A 13 -2.62 -7.13 9.25
N ALA A 14 -3.33 -8.15 9.75
CA ALA A 14 -2.74 -9.48 9.81
C ALA A 14 -2.42 -10.03 8.43
N GLU A 15 -3.33 -9.83 7.48
CA GLU A 15 -3.07 -10.27 6.12
C GLU A 15 -1.98 -9.45 5.47
N ALA A 16 -1.96 -8.14 5.71
CA ALA A 16 -0.92 -7.28 5.17
C ALA A 16 0.45 -7.76 5.63
N ARG A 17 0.59 -8.06 6.93
CA ARG A 17 1.85 -8.53 7.47
C ARG A 17 2.28 -9.85 6.83
N ARG A 18 1.32 -10.78 6.64
CA ARG A 18 1.65 -12.04 5.99
C ARG A 18 2.13 -11.85 4.56
N LEU A 19 1.48 -10.96 3.82
CA LEU A 19 1.87 -10.70 2.44
C LEU A 19 3.27 -10.11 2.36
N VAL A 20 3.56 -9.14 3.23
CA VAL A 20 4.87 -8.51 3.23
C VAL A 20 5.95 -9.49 3.63
N GLU A 21 5.68 -10.33 4.62
CA GLU A 21 6.62 -11.37 5.01
C GLU A 21 6.88 -12.35 3.88
N GLY A 22 5.88 -12.57 3.03
CA GLY A 22 6.00 -13.44 1.88
C GLY A 22 6.61 -12.79 0.65
N GLY A 23 7.00 -11.52 0.74
CA GLY A 23 7.71 -10.86 -0.35
C GLY A 23 6.97 -9.72 -1.02
N ALA A 24 5.75 -9.38 -0.61
CA ALA A 24 5.05 -8.25 -1.19
C ALA A 24 5.77 -6.95 -0.85
N LEU A 25 5.67 -5.98 -1.76
CA LEU A 25 6.22 -4.65 -1.51
C LEU A 25 5.28 -3.89 -0.59
N LEU A 26 5.83 -3.31 0.47
CA LEU A 26 5.04 -2.42 1.34
C LEU A 26 5.28 -0.99 0.90
N LEU A 27 4.22 -0.31 0.46
CA LEU A 27 4.31 1.01 -0.16
C LEU A 27 3.57 2.05 0.66
N ASP A 28 4.30 3.07 1.10
CA ASP A 28 3.76 4.21 1.84
C ASP A 28 3.59 5.36 0.87
N VAL A 29 2.35 5.81 0.67
CA VAL A 29 2.07 6.86 -0.31
C VAL A 29 1.78 8.21 0.33
N ARG A 30 2.25 8.38 1.58
CA ARG A 30 2.17 9.66 2.29
C ARG A 30 3.31 10.57 1.86
N THR A 31 3.34 11.77 2.43
CA THR A 31 4.43 12.70 2.13
C THR A 31 5.74 12.22 2.73
N PRO A 32 6.88 12.72 2.20
CA PRO A 32 8.17 12.38 2.81
C PRO A 32 8.26 12.80 4.27
N GLU A 33 7.64 13.91 4.64
CA GLU A 33 7.67 14.38 6.02
C GLU A 33 6.90 13.43 6.94
N GLU A 34 5.75 12.96 6.51
CA GLU A 34 5.01 11.98 7.30
C GLU A 34 5.82 10.70 7.47
N PHE A 35 6.43 10.25 6.37
CA PHE A 35 7.24 9.04 6.39
C PHE A 35 8.43 9.18 7.33
N ALA A 36 9.11 10.32 7.29
CA ALA A 36 10.28 10.55 8.14
C ALA A 36 9.90 10.58 9.61
N GLY A 37 8.71 11.09 9.93
CA GLY A 37 8.27 11.14 11.32
C GLY A 37 7.95 9.77 11.88
N ARG A 38 7.35 8.91 11.07
CA ARG A 38 6.99 7.56 11.49
C ARG A 38 6.54 6.78 10.25
N HIS A 39 6.96 5.54 10.13
CA HIS A 39 6.49 4.67 9.06
C HIS A 39 6.62 3.21 9.49
N VAL A 40 5.95 2.33 8.77
CA VAL A 40 6.09 0.90 9.02
C VAL A 40 7.48 0.47 8.56
N PRO A 41 8.23 -0.25 9.41
CA PRO A 41 9.58 -0.70 9.01
C PRO A 41 9.54 -1.47 7.70
N GLY A 42 10.47 -1.15 6.82
CA GLY A 42 10.58 -1.82 5.52
C GLY A 42 9.77 -1.19 4.41
N ALA A 43 8.97 -0.16 4.70
CA ALA A 43 8.17 0.47 3.67
C ALA A 43 9.00 1.33 2.75
N LEU A 44 8.61 1.34 1.47
CA LEU A 44 9.15 2.26 0.48
C LEU A 44 8.19 3.45 0.40
N ASN A 45 8.72 4.66 0.41
CA ASN A 45 7.88 5.85 0.33
C ASN A 45 7.86 6.44 -1.07
N ILE A 46 6.69 6.47 -1.68
CA ILE A 46 6.46 7.18 -2.94
C ILE A 46 5.13 7.91 -2.77
N PRO A 47 5.16 9.23 -2.59
CA PRO A 47 3.91 9.98 -2.41
C PRO A 47 2.96 9.80 -3.58
N VAL A 48 1.67 9.75 -3.27
CA VAL A 48 0.66 9.42 -4.28
C VAL A 48 0.69 10.39 -5.46
N GLN A 49 1.04 11.66 -5.23
CA GLN A 49 1.04 12.66 -6.28
C GLN A 49 2.09 12.38 -7.37
N VAL A 50 3.15 11.67 -7.02
CA VAL A 50 4.22 11.39 -7.98
C VAL A 50 4.34 9.91 -8.32
N LEU A 51 3.40 9.11 -7.82
CA LEU A 51 3.47 7.67 -8.00
C LEU A 51 3.54 7.26 -9.47
N GLY A 52 2.69 7.86 -10.29
CA GLY A 52 2.65 7.52 -11.71
C GLY A 52 3.95 7.79 -12.44
N GLN A 53 4.75 8.75 -11.96
CA GLN A 53 6.03 9.09 -12.57
C GLN A 53 7.17 8.24 -12.04
N ARG A 54 6.92 7.46 -10.98
CA ARG A 54 7.96 6.70 -10.30
C ARG A 54 7.67 5.21 -10.25
N LEU A 55 6.89 4.71 -11.21
CA LEU A 55 6.52 3.29 -11.23
C LEU A 55 7.72 2.38 -11.38
N ALA A 56 8.81 2.87 -11.97
CA ALA A 56 10.04 2.07 -12.07
C ALA A 56 10.54 1.65 -10.69
N GLU A 57 10.31 2.47 -9.67
CA GLU A 57 10.75 2.16 -8.30
C GLU A 57 9.89 1.08 -7.67
N VAL A 58 8.65 0.92 -8.14
CA VAL A 58 7.78 -0.13 -7.65
C VAL A 58 8.27 -1.49 -8.12
N GLY A 59 8.76 -1.56 -9.33
CA GLY A 59 9.40 -2.77 -9.84
C GLY A 59 8.47 -3.67 -10.63
N SER A 60 8.75 -4.97 -10.57
CA SER A 60 8.05 -5.97 -11.37
C SER A 60 6.60 -6.13 -10.97
N LYS A 61 5.74 -6.33 -11.96
CA LYS A 61 4.32 -6.60 -11.72
C LYS A 61 4.05 -7.99 -11.16
N ASP A 62 5.06 -8.83 -11.14
CA ASP A 62 4.94 -10.15 -10.52
C ASP A 62 4.88 -10.07 -9.00
N ARG A 63 5.30 -8.95 -8.44
CA ARG A 63 5.32 -8.76 -7.00
C ARG A 63 4.04 -8.07 -6.55
N GLU A 64 3.40 -8.63 -5.55
CA GLU A 64 2.19 -7.99 -5.00
C GLU A 64 2.59 -6.77 -4.18
N ILE A 65 1.66 -5.83 -4.07
CA ILE A 65 1.88 -4.58 -3.35
C ILE A 65 0.86 -4.46 -2.23
N VAL A 66 1.34 -4.07 -1.05
CA VAL A 66 0.47 -3.63 0.05
C VAL A 66 0.69 -2.13 0.19
N VAL A 67 -0.37 -1.34 0.01
CA VAL A 67 -0.26 0.11 0.03
C VAL A 67 -1.00 0.67 1.23
N TYR A 68 -0.44 1.72 1.84
CA TYR A 68 -1.12 2.40 2.94
C TYR A 68 -0.84 3.90 2.91
N CYS A 69 -1.69 4.66 3.62
CA CYS A 69 -1.45 6.08 3.83
C CYS A 69 -1.80 6.40 5.29
N GLN A 70 -2.14 7.65 5.59
CA GLN A 70 -2.46 8.01 6.97
C GLN A 70 -3.87 7.57 7.36
N ALA A 71 -4.85 7.85 6.51
CA ALA A 71 -6.25 7.62 6.85
C ALA A 71 -7.03 6.82 5.82
N GLY A 72 -6.44 6.47 4.69
CA GLY A 72 -7.06 5.61 3.69
C GLY A 72 -7.41 6.25 2.36
N GLY A 73 -7.54 7.56 2.30
CA GLY A 73 -7.95 8.22 1.05
C GLY A 73 -6.89 8.16 -0.03
N ARG A 74 -5.66 8.49 0.34
CA ARG A 74 -4.56 8.49 -0.63
C ARG A 74 -4.20 7.06 -1.05
N SER A 75 -4.31 6.10 -0.13
CA SER A 75 -4.00 4.70 -0.47
C SER A 75 -5.05 4.13 -1.43
N ALA A 76 -6.31 4.52 -1.28
CA ALA A 76 -7.34 4.08 -2.21
C ALA A 76 -7.05 4.58 -3.62
N ARG A 77 -6.65 5.84 -3.73
CA ARG A 77 -6.29 6.43 -5.01
C ARG A 77 -5.06 5.75 -5.61
N ALA A 78 -4.04 5.52 -4.79
CA ALA A 78 -2.83 4.85 -5.23
C ALA A 78 -3.12 3.44 -5.70
N ALA A 79 -3.98 2.72 -4.97
CA ALA A 79 -4.35 1.35 -5.35
C ALA A 79 -5.01 1.33 -6.72
N ALA A 80 -5.90 2.28 -6.98
CA ALA A 80 -6.56 2.35 -8.28
C ALA A 80 -5.56 2.60 -9.40
N GLU A 81 -4.63 3.54 -9.19
CA GLU A 81 -3.61 3.83 -10.20
C GLU A 81 -2.73 2.61 -10.47
N LEU A 82 -2.31 1.93 -9.42
CA LEU A 82 -1.44 0.77 -9.56
C LEU A 82 -2.14 -0.38 -10.26
N ARG A 83 -3.42 -0.59 -9.95
CA ARG A 83 -4.19 -1.63 -10.63
C ARG A 83 -4.34 -1.33 -12.12
N GLN A 84 -4.57 -0.08 -12.46
CA GLN A 84 -4.65 0.30 -13.87
C GLN A 84 -3.33 0.07 -14.58
N ALA A 85 -2.22 0.17 -13.86
CA ALA A 85 -0.90 -0.08 -14.43
C ALA A 85 -0.57 -1.57 -14.49
N GLY A 86 -1.45 -2.43 -13.99
CA GLY A 86 -1.28 -3.88 -14.11
C GLY A 86 -0.73 -4.57 -12.86
N TYR A 87 -0.64 -3.86 -11.75
CA TYR A 87 -0.14 -4.46 -10.49
C TYR A 87 -1.27 -5.10 -9.71
N LYS A 88 -0.92 -6.10 -8.92
CA LYS A 88 -1.83 -6.69 -7.95
C LYS A 88 -1.64 -5.98 -6.63
N VAL A 89 -2.67 -5.29 -6.17
CA VAL A 89 -2.56 -4.37 -5.05
C VAL A 89 -3.58 -4.67 -3.97
N HIS A 90 -3.12 -4.61 -2.74
CA HIS A 90 -3.95 -4.76 -1.56
C HIS A 90 -3.90 -3.46 -0.78
N ASP A 91 -5.05 -2.87 -0.48
CA ASP A 91 -5.13 -1.58 0.18
C ASP A 91 -5.32 -1.78 1.68
N LEU A 92 -4.31 -1.46 2.47
CA LEU A 92 -4.39 -1.53 3.92
C LEU A 92 -5.17 -0.36 4.51
N GLY A 93 -5.20 0.75 3.79
CA GLY A 93 -5.86 1.95 4.29
C GLY A 93 -4.94 2.78 5.16
N GLY A 94 -5.34 3.06 6.38
CA GLY A 94 -4.53 3.88 7.27
C GLY A 94 -3.41 3.11 7.93
N ILE A 95 -2.32 3.81 8.22
CA ILE A 95 -1.15 3.20 8.85
C ILE A 95 -1.51 2.52 10.18
N GLY A 96 -2.51 3.03 10.89
CA GLY A 96 -2.96 2.41 12.13
C GLY A 96 -3.48 0.99 11.97
N ASN A 97 -3.87 0.62 10.78
CA ASN A 97 -4.39 -0.73 10.52
C ASN A 97 -3.28 -1.79 10.46
N TRP A 98 -2.03 -1.37 10.37
CA TRP A 98 -0.91 -2.33 10.37
C TRP A 98 -0.83 -3.09 11.68
N GLY A 99 -1.18 -2.41 12.79
CA GLY A 99 -1.15 -3.01 14.09
C GLY A 99 0.17 -2.80 14.81
N PRO A 100 0.26 -3.33 16.04
CA PRO A 100 1.46 -3.14 16.83
C PRO A 100 2.65 -3.94 16.30
#